data_5eedbb9cfb817d4df24b29471f8b66b5
#
_entry.id   5eedbb9cfb817d4df24b29471f8b66b5
#
_cell.length_a   1.000
_cell.length_b   1.000
_cell.length_c   1.000
_cell.angle_alpha   90.00
_cell.angle_beta   90.00
_cell.angle_gamma   90.00
#
_symmetry.space_group_name_H-M   'P 1'
#
loop_
_entity.id
_entity.type
_entity.pdbx_description
1 polymer ?
#
loop_
_entity_poly.entity_id
_entity_poly.type
_entity_poly.pdbx_seq_one_letter_code
_entity_poly.pdbx_strand_id
1 'polypeptide(L)'
;MPFRETVQVGARVAAVIALVAAISVPVRAQQAKAEDYPPPKPAFPGQTNAPPPAKKSPPFKVETIIQRFMAPWSLAFLPDGKMLVSERYGFIRVASMNGFYSAPIAGVPDTKIVAAESLHDVAIDPDFAKNRLIYFTYFAPPPGEDPGVWPLDVFYGDVWKASVAERRTMRIGEERVGRARLSEDEKRLENVQVLLDGVNRRIVFAPDGTMFITGADRFRFYEPGYDGTNHEITDPDILRNFTGRVVRINRDGSIPKDNPFLDQPTVLPETYSYGHRDPEGAAINPTTGKLWVIEHGPLGGDEVNIIKPGGNYGWPNVSYGRRYNGDPIAGTGATAKEGTEQPIYFWYPDIAPCGVLFYTGELFPEWKGNLFVAGMYARSLIRLVLDGDRVVAEERLLHDLNQRIRDVRQGPEGAIYLLTDDGKLLRLTPKK
;
A
#
# COMPACT_ATOMS: atom_id res chain seq x y z
N MET A 1 19.24 24.15 -23.27
CA MET A 1 19.31 23.12 -22.20
C MET A 1 18.06 22.21 -22.06
N PRO A 2 16.97 22.34 -22.84
CA PRO A 2 15.83 21.41 -22.74
C PRO A 2 16.07 20.03 -23.40
N PHE A 3 17.09 19.88 -24.25
CA PHE A 3 17.34 18.64 -24.99
C PHE A 3 17.93 17.50 -24.13
N ARG A 4 18.62 17.82 -23.03
CA ARG A 4 19.23 16.79 -22.15
C ARG A 4 18.21 16.11 -21.24
N GLU A 5 17.19 16.82 -20.76
CA GLU A 5 16.16 16.24 -19.89
C GLU A 5 15.24 15.27 -20.64
N THR A 6 14.88 15.59 -21.86
CA THR A 6 14.03 14.73 -22.72
C THR A 6 14.75 13.44 -23.10
N VAL A 7 16.08 13.50 -23.30
CA VAL A 7 16.91 12.33 -23.60
C VAL A 7 17.07 11.41 -22.38
N GLN A 8 17.19 11.99 -21.17
CA GLN A 8 17.29 11.21 -19.94
C GLN A 8 16.02 10.43 -19.61
N VAL A 9 14.84 11.05 -19.80
CA VAL A 9 13.55 10.37 -19.62
C VAL A 9 13.35 9.28 -20.66
N GLY A 10 13.70 9.52 -21.92
CA GLY A 10 13.63 8.52 -22.98
C GLY A 10 14.56 7.31 -22.74
N ALA A 11 15.77 7.57 -22.25
CA ALA A 11 16.73 6.50 -21.91
C ALA A 11 16.28 5.65 -20.70
N ARG A 12 15.64 6.27 -19.68
CA ARG A 12 15.07 5.55 -18.53
C ARG A 12 13.88 4.67 -18.95
N VAL A 13 13.00 5.17 -19.80
CA VAL A 13 11.89 4.37 -20.34
C VAL A 13 12.39 3.18 -21.16
N ALA A 14 13.40 3.38 -22.02
CA ALA A 14 13.97 2.32 -22.82
C ALA A 14 14.71 1.25 -21.96
N ALA A 15 15.44 1.68 -20.92
CA ALA A 15 16.11 0.77 -19.99
C ALA A 15 15.11 -0.08 -19.17
N VAL A 16 14.01 0.52 -18.72
CA VAL A 16 12.95 -0.19 -17.99
C VAL A 16 12.22 -1.19 -18.89
N ILE A 17 11.91 -0.82 -20.13
CA ILE A 17 11.26 -1.73 -21.10
C ILE A 17 12.19 -2.92 -21.46
N ALA A 18 13.48 -2.68 -21.63
CA ALA A 18 14.46 -3.75 -21.91
C ALA A 18 14.62 -4.71 -20.71
N LEU A 19 14.51 -4.21 -19.48
CA LEU A 19 14.65 -5.02 -18.27
C LEU A 19 13.41 -5.89 -17.99
N VAL A 20 12.23 -5.38 -18.25
CA VAL A 20 10.97 -6.14 -18.08
C VAL A 20 10.91 -7.33 -19.06
N ALA A 21 11.51 -7.21 -20.25
CA ALA A 21 11.56 -8.29 -21.22
C ALA A 21 12.63 -9.37 -20.89
N ALA A 22 13.62 -9.08 -20.03
CA ALA A 22 14.73 -9.98 -19.70
C ALA A 22 14.50 -10.81 -18.42
N ILE A 23 13.41 -10.61 -17.68
CA ILE A 23 13.11 -11.38 -16.46
C ILE A 23 12.47 -12.72 -16.85
N SER A 24 13.24 -13.65 -17.34
CA SER A 24 12.93 -15.07 -17.27
C SER A 24 13.15 -15.52 -15.82
N VAL A 25 12.05 -15.68 -15.10
CA VAL A 25 12.03 -16.14 -13.70
C VAL A 25 12.68 -17.54 -13.63
N PRO A 26 13.74 -17.75 -12.86
CA PRO A 26 14.29 -19.10 -12.67
C PRO A 26 13.26 -19.97 -11.96
N VAL A 27 13.32 -21.28 -12.26
CA VAL A 27 12.44 -22.33 -11.71
C VAL A 27 12.23 -22.11 -10.21
N ARG A 28 11.03 -21.69 -9.83
CA ARG A 28 10.62 -21.59 -8.43
C ARG A 28 10.70 -22.98 -7.82
N ALA A 29 11.46 -23.14 -6.75
CA ALA A 29 11.16 -24.17 -5.77
C ALA A 29 9.66 -24.09 -5.47
N GLN A 30 8.98 -25.24 -5.45
CA GLN A 30 7.52 -25.29 -5.26
C GLN A 30 7.19 -24.62 -3.91
N GLN A 31 6.71 -23.38 -3.96
CA GLN A 31 6.28 -22.67 -2.75
C GLN A 31 5.04 -23.36 -2.21
N ALA A 32 4.98 -23.51 -0.89
CA ALA A 32 3.78 -23.97 -0.20
C ALA A 32 2.61 -23.04 -0.56
N LYS A 33 1.39 -23.58 -0.57
CA LYS A 33 0.17 -22.80 -0.77
C LYS A 33 -0.61 -22.77 0.54
N ALA A 34 -1.32 -21.68 0.78
CA ALA A 34 -2.14 -21.57 1.99
C ALA A 34 -3.15 -22.71 2.10
N GLU A 35 -3.74 -23.13 0.97
CA GLU A 35 -4.72 -24.20 0.90
C GLU A 35 -4.16 -25.59 1.29
N ASP A 36 -2.84 -25.77 1.31
CA ASP A 36 -2.19 -27.02 1.72
C ASP A 36 -2.25 -27.21 3.25
N TYR A 37 -2.68 -26.20 4.00
CA TYR A 37 -2.73 -26.19 5.47
C TYR A 37 -4.14 -25.86 5.97
N PRO A 38 -4.52 -26.37 7.17
CA PRO A 38 -5.79 -25.99 7.76
C PRO A 38 -5.83 -24.49 8.07
N PRO A 39 -6.99 -23.83 7.84
CA PRO A 39 -7.15 -22.43 8.19
C PRO A 39 -6.93 -22.20 9.69
N PRO A 40 -6.34 -21.07 10.08
CA PRO A 40 -6.16 -20.72 11.47
C PRO A 40 -7.50 -20.51 12.17
N LYS A 41 -7.53 -20.80 13.48
CA LYS A 41 -8.74 -20.60 14.28
C LYS A 41 -8.98 -19.12 14.52
N PRO A 42 -10.18 -18.57 14.19
CA PRO A 42 -10.51 -17.19 14.50
C PRO A 42 -10.59 -16.96 16.02
N ALA A 43 -10.23 -15.76 16.47
CA ALA A 43 -10.30 -15.36 17.87
C ALA A 43 -11.75 -15.16 18.34
N PHE A 44 -12.65 -14.78 17.42
CA PHE A 44 -14.07 -14.59 17.68
C PHE A 44 -14.93 -14.93 16.45
N PRO A 45 -16.24 -15.21 16.63
CA PRO A 45 -17.14 -15.49 15.52
C PRO A 45 -17.23 -14.32 14.53
N GLY A 46 -17.19 -14.63 13.23
CA GLY A 46 -17.32 -13.65 12.15
C GLY A 46 -16.01 -12.93 11.77
N GLN A 47 -14.88 -13.29 12.40
CA GLN A 47 -13.57 -12.70 12.07
C GLN A 47 -13.04 -13.13 10.69
N THR A 48 -13.62 -14.15 10.08
CA THR A 48 -13.27 -14.65 8.74
C THR A 48 -14.47 -15.31 8.09
N ASN A 49 -14.40 -15.57 6.78
CA ASN A 49 -15.41 -16.31 6.01
C ASN A 49 -16.84 -15.75 6.19
N ALA A 50 -16.97 -14.42 6.14
CA ALA A 50 -18.26 -13.78 6.20
C ALA A 50 -19.17 -14.33 5.07
N PRO A 51 -20.48 -14.54 5.33
CA PRO A 51 -21.41 -15.06 4.31
C PRO A 51 -21.58 -14.05 3.17
N PRO A 52 -22.03 -14.50 1.98
CA PRO A 52 -22.43 -13.56 0.94
C PRO A 52 -23.57 -12.65 1.44
N PRO A 53 -23.63 -11.39 0.96
CA PRO A 53 -24.68 -10.48 1.38
C PRO A 53 -26.06 -10.96 0.96
N ALA A 54 -27.06 -10.74 1.81
CA ALA A 54 -28.44 -11.13 1.52
C ALA A 54 -28.96 -10.46 0.23
N LYS A 55 -28.50 -9.22 -0.03
CA LYS A 55 -28.78 -8.50 -1.29
C LYS A 55 -27.49 -8.40 -2.09
N LYS A 56 -27.48 -9.02 -3.27
CA LYS A 56 -26.38 -8.92 -4.23
C LYS A 56 -26.19 -7.49 -4.71
N SER A 57 -24.99 -7.19 -5.19
CA SER A 57 -24.69 -5.92 -5.86
C SER A 57 -25.66 -5.62 -7.00
N PRO A 58 -26.05 -4.35 -7.18
CA PRO A 58 -26.85 -3.95 -8.34
C PRO A 58 -26.05 -4.20 -9.63
N PRO A 59 -26.73 -4.39 -10.78
CA PRO A 59 -26.05 -4.52 -12.06
C PRO A 59 -25.22 -3.25 -12.36
N PHE A 60 -23.99 -3.46 -12.81
CA PHE A 60 -23.10 -2.38 -13.22
C PHE A 60 -22.38 -2.70 -14.52
N LYS A 61 -21.86 -1.69 -15.18
CA LYS A 61 -20.96 -1.80 -16.34
C LYS A 61 -19.54 -1.42 -15.93
N VAL A 62 -18.58 -2.03 -16.60
CA VAL A 62 -17.16 -1.73 -16.47
C VAL A 62 -16.67 -1.15 -17.79
N GLU A 63 -16.07 0.01 -17.73
CA GLU A 63 -15.49 0.70 -18.88
C GLU A 63 -13.98 0.80 -18.69
N THR A 64 -13.20 0.41 -19.70
CA THR A 64 -11.76 0.70 -19.73
C THR A 64 -11.55 2.11 -20.27
N ILE A 65 -11.07 3.01 -19.43
CA ILE A 65 -10.83 4.41 -19.78
C ILE A 65 -9.43 4.57 -20.40
N ILE A 66 -8.43 3.94 -19.80
CA ILE A 66 -7.03 3.94 -20.24
C ILE A 66 -6.46 2.53 -20.12
N GLN A 67 -5.56 2.16 -21.02
CA GLN A 67 -4.85 0.87 -21.00
C GLN A 67 -3.39 1.08 -21.40
N ARG A 68 -2.67 1.95 -20.68
CA ARG A 68 -1.30 2.34 -21.06
C ARG A 68 -0.37 2.61 -19.89
N PHE A 69 -0.84 2.52 -18.65
CA PHE A 69 0.02 2.78 -17.50
C PHE A 69 1.08 1.69 -17.35
N MET A 70 2.25 2.09 -16.89
CA MET A 70 3.36 1.17 -16.61
C MET A 70 3.34 0.79 -15.14
N ALA A 71 2.67 -0.33 -14.81
CA ALA A 71 2.54 -0.82 -13.46
C ALA A 71 2.04 0.28 -12.47
N PRO A 72 0.80 0.81 -12.66
CA PRO A 72 0.28 1.85 -11.80
C PRO A 72 0.12 1.35 -10.37
N TRP A 73 0.31 2.25 -9.38
CA TRP A 73 0.18 1.91 -7.98
C TRP A 73 -1.01 2.58 -7.32
N SER A 74 -1.18 3.88 -7.48
CA SER A 74 -2.32 4.61 -6.93
C SER A 74 -2.82 5.72 -7.83
N LEU A 75 -4.03 6.20 -7.57
CA LEU A 75 -4.59 7.37 -8.21
C LEU A 75 -5.18 8.35 -7.19
N ALA A 76 -5.11 9.66 -7.51
CA ALA A 76 -5.75 10.73 -6.76
C ALA A 76 -6.49 11.67 -7.71
N PHE A 77 -7.77 11.97 -7.43
CA PHE A 77 -8.55 12.90 -8.24
C PHE A 77 -8.15 14.34 -7.96
N LEU A 78 -7.93 15.11 -9.01
CA LEU A 78 -7.81 16.57 -8.97
C LEU A 78 -9.21 17.23 -8.91
N PRO A 79 -9.33 18.48 -8.41
CA PRO A 79 -10.63 19.15 -8.32
C PRO A 79 -11.36 19.35 -9.65
N ASP A 80 -10.65 19.34 -10.76
CA ASP A 80 -11.20 19.46 -12.12
C ASP A 80 -11.62 18.10 -12.73
N GLY A 81 -11.53 17.01 -11.95
CA GLY A 81 -11.89 15.65 -12.37
C GLY A 81 -10.79 14.90 -13.12
N LYS A 82 -9.62 15.51 -13.37
CA LYS A 82 -8.44 14.77 -13.79
C LYS A 82 -7.91 13.92 -12.63
N MET A 83 -6.91 13.12 -12.91
CA MET A 83 -6.29 12.22 -11.95
C MET A 83 -4.77 12.31 -12.02
N LEU A 84 -4.11 12.32 -10.88
CA LEU A 84 -2.72 11.94 -10.78
C LEU A 84 -2.65 10.42 -10.63
N VAL A 85 -1.76 9.78 -11.36
CA VAL A 85 -1.51 8.34 -11.28
C VAL A 85 -0.02 8.14 -11.05
N SER A 86 0.32 7.43 -9.97
CA SER A 86 1.68 6.98 -9.71
C SER A 86 1.95 5.65 -10.41
N GLU A 87 3.13 5.52 -11.02
CA GLU A 87 3.62 4.30 -11.65
C GLU A 87 4.85 3.79 -10.88
N ARG A 88 4.90 2.49 -10.58
CA ARG A 88 5.93 1.87 -9.72
C ARG A 88 7.37 2.06 -10.20
N TYR A 89 7.55 2.48 -11.45
CA TYR A 89 8.87 2.76 -12.02
C TYR A 89 9.33 4.21 -11.85
N GLY A 90 8.72 4.97 -10.94
CA GLY A 90 9.16 6.31 -10.56
C GLY A 90 8.51 7.42 -11.38
N PHE A 91 7.32 7.22 -11.93
CA PHE A 91 6.61 8.23 -12.70
C PHE A 91 5.31 8.65 -12.03
N ILE A 92 4.98 9.93 -12.14
CA ILE A 92 3.64 10.45 -11.88
C ILE A 92 3.10 11.02 -13.21
N ARG A 93 1.85 10.74 -13.51
CA ARG A 93 1.19 11.23 -14.72
C ARG A 93 -0.15 11.87 -14.41
N VAL A 94 -0.57 12.78 -15.31
CA VAL A 94 -1.94 13.26 -15.33
C VAL A 94 -2.74 12.43 -16.32
N ALA A 95 -3.91 12.01 -15.89
CA ALA A 95 -4.87 11.26 -16.69
C ALA A 95 -6.25 11.93 -16.63
N SER A 96 -7.12 11.66 -17.61
CA SER A 96 -8.49 12.16 -17.61
C SER A 96 -9.49 11.17 -18.19
N MET A 97 -10.76 11.45 -17.97
CA MET A 97 -11.88 10.57 -18.32
C MET A 97 -12.07 10.38 -19.82
N ASN A 98 -11.53 11.25 -20.65
CA ASN A 98 -11.57 11.12 -22.11
C ASN A 98 -10.46 10.22 -22.69
N GLY A 99 -9.72 9.51 -21.81
CA GLY A 99 -8.61 8.65 -22.22
C GLY A 99 -7.27 9.38 -22.42
N PHE A 100 -7.20 10.67 -22.09
CA PHE A 100 -5.94 11.42 -22.11
C PHE A 100 -5.01 10.89 -21.01
N TYR A 101 -3.72 10.87 -21.34
CA TYR A 101 -2.65 10.40 -20.48
C TYR A 101 -1.37 11.17 -20.84
N SER A 102 -0.81 11.88 -19.87
CA SER A 102 0.33 12.78 -20.10
C SER A 102 1.66 12.04 -20.25
N ALA A 103 2.69 12.73 -20.73
CA ALA A 103 4.06 12.38 -20.41
C ALA A 103 4.27 12.36 -18.88
N PRO A 104 5.32 11.70 -18.34
CA PRO A 104 5.67 11.83 -16.93
C PRO A 104 5.82 13.30 -16.53
N ILE A 105 5.31 13.65 -15.34
CA ILE A 105 5.51 14.96 -14.74
C ILE A 105 7.00 15.10 -14.41
N ALA A 106 7.61 16.21 -14.83
CA ALA A 106 9.00 16.52 -14.53
C ALA A 106 9.18 16.88 -13.03
N GLY A 107 10.40 16.72 -12.50
CA GLY A 107 10.72 17.11 -11.11
C GLY A 107 10.31 16.09 -10.07
N VAL A 108 9.78 14.92 -10.44
CA VAL A 108 9.71 13.78 -9.53
C VAL A 108 11.14 13.41 -9.13
N PRO A 109 11.44 13.26 -7.83
CA PRO A 109 12.79 12.91 -7.38
C PRO A 109 13.31 11.65 -8.05
N ASP A 110 14.63 11.52 -8.12
CA ASP A 110 15.25 10.27 -8.53
C ASP A 110 14.83 9.15 -7.59
N THR A 111 14.35 8.07 -8.17
CA THR A 111 13.88 6.91 -7.41
C THR A 111 14.77 5.70 -7.68
N LYS A 112 14.93 4.83 -6.69
CA LYS A 112 15.59 3.54 -6.84
C LYS A 112 14.52 2.45 -6.97
N ILE A 113 14.62 1.63 -8.01
CA ILE A 113 13.70 0.50 -8.18
C ILE A 113 14.17 -0.64 -7.29
N VAL A 114 13.36 -0.98 -6.30
CA VAL A 114 13.57 -2.09 -5.36
C VAL A 114 12.43 -3.09 -5.56
N ALA A 115 12.75 -4.34 -5.89
CA ALA A 115 11.76 -5.40 -6.12
C ALA A 115 10.65 -5.01 -7.13
N ALA A 116 11.03 -4.30 -8.22
CA ALA A 116 10.13 -3.74 -9.24
C ALA A 116 9.19 -2.64 -8.75
N GLU A 117 9.53 -1.96 -7.65
CA GLU A 117 8.78 -0.82 -7.09
C GLU A 117 9.75 0.31 -6.74
N SER A 118 9.37 1.54 -7.02
CA SER A 118 10.14 2.71 -6.64
C SER A 118 9.28 3.87 -6.15
N LEU A 119 8.10 4.04 -6.72
CA LEU A 119 7.10 5.03 -6.33
C LEU A 119 5.82 4.29 -5.97
N HIS A 120 5.22 4.66 -4.84
CA HIS A 120 3.99 4.04 -4.36
C HIS A 120 2.83 5.02 -4.41
N ASP A 121 2.43 5.57 -3.28
CA ASP A 121 1.23 6.40 -3.22
C ASP A 121 1.44 7.81 -3.77
N VAL A 122 0.39 8.36 -4.32
CA VAL A 122 0.23 9.79 -4.61
C VAL A 122 -1.09 10.26 -4.03
N ALA A 123 -1.05 11.35 -3.27
CA ALA A 123 -2.21 11.96 -2.65
C ALA A 123 -2.19 13.47 -2.86
N ILE A 124 -3.36 14.09 -2.99
CA ILE A 124 -3.48 15.55 -3.05
C ILE A 124 -3.81 16.12 -1.67
N ASP A 125 -3.28 17.29 -1.39
CA ASP A 125 -3.62 18.03 -0.17
C ASP A 125 -5.14 18.28 -0.09
N PRO A 126 -5.79 18.18 1.08
CA PRO A 126 -7.19 18.56 1.23
C PRO A 126 -7.51 20.00 0.79
N ASP A 127 -6.53 20.91 0.86
CA ASP A 127 -6.61 22.28 0.37
C ASP A 127 -5.99 22.49 -1.03
N PHE A 128 -5.86 21.42 -1.84
CA PHE A 128 -5.18 21.47 -3.15
C PHE A 128 -5.65 22.61 -4.06
N ALA A 129 -6.95 22.92 -4.05
CA ALA A 129 -7.48 24.03 -4.84
C ALA A 129 -6.84 25.40 -4.49
N LYS A 130 -6.27 25.53 -3.29
CA LYS A 130 -5.60 26.76 -2.83
C LYS A 130 -4.07 26.67 -2.96
N ASN A 131 -3.49 25.50 -2.62
CA ASN A 131 -2.06 25.36 -2.43
C ASN A 131 -1.37 24.50 -3.50
N ARG A 132 -2.12 23.69 -4.24
CA ARG A 132 -1.67 22.73 -5.26
C ARG A 132 -0.62 21.73 -4.73
N LEU A 133 -0.61 21.45 -3.43
CA LEU A 133 0.31 20.51 -2.84
C LEU A 133 -0.12 19.07 -3.13
N ILE A 134 0.86 18.25 -3.42
CA ILE A 134 0.74 16.80 -3.54
C ILE A 134 1.75 16.13 -2.61
N TYR A 135 1.44 14.93 -2.20
CA TYR A 135 2.29 14.07 -1.38
C TYR A 135 2.50 12.76 -2.11
N PHE A 136 3.67 12.18 -1.96
CA PHE A 136 3.99 10.89 -2.58
C PHE A 136 5.02 10.14 -1.76
N THR A 137 4.99 8.81 -1.91
CA THR A 137 5.91 7.91 -1.21
C THR A 137 6.78 7.17 -2.20
N TYR A 138 8.08 7.04 -1.90
CA TYR A 138 9.03 6.48 -2.85
C TYR A 138 10.28 5.89 -2.18
N PHE A 139 11.03 5.08 -2.92
CA PHE A 139 12.41 4.71 -2.59
C PHE A 139 13.36 5.69 -3.24
N ALA A 140 14.15 6.40 -2.44
CA ALA A 140 15.24 7.24 -2.92
C ALA A 140 16.54 6.41 -3.03
N PRO A 141 17.44 6.71 -3.98
CA PRO A 141 18.78 6.16 -3.97
C PRO A 141 19.53 6.65 -2.72
N PRO A 142 20.42 5.83 -2.12
CA PRO A 142 21.31 6.29 -1.07
C PRO A 142 22.16 7.49 -1.55
N PRO A 143 22.58 8.38 -0.66
CA PRO A 143 23.42 9.52 -1.03
C PRO A 143 24.68 9.08 -1.76
N GLY A 144 24.92 9.64 -2.96
CA GLY A 144 26.10 9.36 -3.79
C GLY A 144 26.01 8.10 -4.66
N GLU A 145 24.87 7.40 -4.63
CA GLU A 145 24.60 6.30 -5.55
C GLU A 145 23.77 6.75 -6.76
N ASP A 146 24.04 6.16 -7.92
CA ASP A 146 23.23 6.37 -9.10
C ASP A 146 21.80 5.84 -8.90
N PRO A 147 20.78 6.59 -9.36
CA PRO A 147 19.42 6.05 -9.46
C PRO A 147 19.49 4.86 -10.42
N GLY A 148 19.50 3.65 -9.88
CA GLY A 148 19.67 2.42 -10.61
C GLY A 148 18.53 1.46 -10.36
N VAL A 149 18.44 0.45 -11.24
CA VAL A 149 17.59 -0.71 -11.01
C VAL A 149 18.42 -1.74 -10.25
N TRP A 150 17.93 -2.15 -9.09
CA TRP A 150 18.44 -3.37 -8.47
C TRP A 150 17.70 -4.55 -9.10
N PRO A 151 18.38 -5.41 -9.86
CA PRO A 151 17.76 -6.61 -10.39
C PRO A 151 17.17 -7.45 -9.26
N LEU A 152 16.00 -8.05 -9.50
CA LEU A 152 15.33 -8.91 -8.52
C LEU A 152 16.22 -10.08 -8.06
N ASP A 153 17.07 -10.59 -8.95
CA ASP A 153 18.05 -11.64 -8.66
C ASP A 153 19.16 -11.18 -7.73
N VAL A 154 19.61 -9.94 -7.85
CA VAL A 154 20.56 -9.32 -6.89
C VAL A 154 19.86 -9.11 -5.56
N PHE A 155 18.63 -8.57 -5.57
CA PHE A 155 17.85 -8.36 -4.36
C PHE A 155 17.56 -9.68 -3.62
N TYR A 156 17.06 -10.68 -4.32
CA TYR A 156 16.79 -12.00 -3.71
C TYR A 156 18.04 -12.88 -3.59
N GLY A 157 18.98 -12.81 -4.52
CA GLY A 157 20.18 -13.66 -4.53
C GLY A 157 21.22 -13.26 -3.50
N ASP A 158 21.58 -11.98 -3.44
CA ASP A 158 22.66 -11.49 -2.58
C ASP A 158 22.16 -11.15 -1.16
N VAL A 159 20.95 -10.62 -1.03
CA VAL A 159 20.31 -10.44 0.28
C VAL A 159 20.07 -11.79 0.96
N TRP A 160 19.68 -12.83 0.24
CA TRP A 160 19.51 -14.17 0.80
C TRP A 160 20.81 -14.86 1.19
N LYS A 161 21.92 -14.58 0.49
CA LYS A 161 23.23 -15.15 0.79
C LYS A 161 24.01 -14.35 1.82
N ALA A 162 23.66 -13.09 2.02
CA ALA A 162 24.33 -12.20 2.96
C ALA A 162 24.04 -12.61 4.40
N SER A 163 25.03 -12.53 5.26
CA SER A 163 24.86 -12.69 6.69
C SER A 163 23.96 -11.57 7.27
N VAL A 164 23.37 -11.78 8.44
CA VAL A 164 22.55 -10.77 9.15
C VAL A 164 23.33 -9.46 9.33
N ALA A 165 24.64 -9.54 9.63
CA ALA A 165 25.50 -8.37 9.79
C ALA A 165 25.68 -7.59 8.47
N GLU A 166 25.87 -8.29 7.36
CA GLU A 166 26.00 -7.67 6.03
C GLU A 166 24.69 -7.02 5.59
N ARG A 167 23.53 -7.67 5.83
CA ARG A 167 22.21 -7.08 5.51
C ARG A 167 21.94 -5.80 6.26
N ARG A 168 22.38 -5.68 7.52
CA ARG A 168 22.26 -4.45 8.31
C ARG A 168 23.06 -3.28 7.72
N THR A 169 24.09 -3.56 6.90
CA THR A 169 24.88 -2.56 6.19
C THR A 169 24.44 -2.33 4.75
N MET A 170 23.61 -3.22 4.18
CA MET A 170 23.05 -3.04 2.85
C MET A 170 22.03 -1.90 2.84
N ARG A 171 22.38 -0.80 2.21
CA ARG A 171 21.48 0.32 2.00
C ARG A 171 20.56 0.03 0.82
N ILE A 172 19.39 -0.51 1.11
CA ILE A 172 18.36 -0.84 0.10
C ILE A 172 17.47 0.37 -0.11
N GLY A 173 17.97 1.43 -0.72
CA GLY A 173 17.18 2.63 -0.94
C GLY A 173 16.61 3.26 0.36
N GLU A 174 16.40 4.54 0.39
CA GLU A 174 15.79 5.21 1.53
C GLU A 174 14.30 5.38 1.25
N GLU A 175 13.45 4.79 2.08
CA GLU A 175 12.00 5.02 2.04
C GLU A 175 11.72 6.47 2.41
N ARG A 176 10.89 7.18 1.62
CA ARG A 176 10.63 8.61 1.82
C ARG A 176 9.18 8.99 1.57
N VAL A 177 8.76 9.98 2.35
CA VAL A 177 7.55 10.76 2.11
C VAL A 177 7.96 12.11 1.54
N GLY A 178 7.55 12.38 0.31
CA GLY A 178 7.79 13.66 -0.36
C GLY A 178 6.53 14.52 -0.40
N ARG A 179 6.72 15.85 -0.40
CA ARG A 179 5.71 16.86 -0.69
C ARG A 179 6.22 17.80 -1.76
N ALA A 180 5.36 18.19 -2.69
CA ALA A 180 5.70 19.15 -3.73
C ALA A 180 4.48 19.96 -4.15
N ARG A 181 4.69 21.09 -4.82
CA ARG A 181 3.64 21.84 -5.49
C ARG A 181 3.55 21.36 -6.94
N LEU A 182 2.35 21.01 -7.39
CA LEU A 182 2.08 20.75 -8.81
C LEU A 182 1.96 22.09 -9.56
N SER A 183 2.75 22.29 -10.63
CA SER A 183 2.68 23.49 -11.46
C SER A 183 1.29 23.72 -12.03
N GLU A 184 0.96 24.98 -12.42
CA GLU A 184 -0.35 25.32 -12.96
C GLU A 184 -0.67 24.58 -14.27
N ASP A 185 0.35 24.31 -15.08
CA ASP A 185 0.22 23.53 -16.31
C ASP A 185 0.29 22.00 -16.10
N GLU A 186 0.38 21.56 -14.83
CA GLU A 186 0.43 20.15 -14.41
C GLU A 186 1.57 19.33 -15.01
N LYS A 187 2.66 19.97 -15.43
CA LYS A 187 3.77 19.29 -16.13
C LYS A 187 4.98 19.05 -15.26
N ARG A 188 5.06 19.68 -14.07
CA ARG A 188 6.22 19.52 -13.17
C ARG A 188 5.86 19.67 -11.72
N LEU A 189 6.70 19.09 -10.87
CA LEU A 189 6.72 19.31 -9.45
C LEU A 189 7.69 20.46 -9.12
N GLU A 190 7.26 21.35 -8.25
CA GLU A 190 8.00 22.50 -7.75
C GLU A 190 8.18 22.37 -6.24
N ASN A 191 9.29 22.90 -5.72
CA ASN A 191 9.56 22.95 -4.26
C ASN A 191 9.42 21.57 -3.58
N VAL A 192 10.05 20.56 -4.16
CA VAL A 192 10.05 19.21 -3.60
C VAL A 192 10.75 19.21 -2.24
N GLN A 193 10.10 18.65 -1.25
CA GLN A 193 10.58 18.53 0.13
C GLN A 193 10.43 17.08 0.59
N VAL A 194 11.39 16.57 1.33
CA VAL A 194 11.27 15.33 2.09
C VAL A 194 10.68 15.69 3.45
N LEU A 195 9.57 15.07 3.81
CA LEU A 195 8.90 15.28 5.09
C LEU A 195 9.31 14.24 6.12
N LEU A 196 9.56 13.00 5.69
CA LEU A 196 9.89 11.89 6.55
C LEU A 196 10.69 10.85 5.78
N ASP A 197 11.69 10.25 6.43
CA ASP A 197 12.44 9.09 5.95
C ASP A 197 11.99 7.82 6.68
N GLY A 198 12.09 6.67 6.04
CA GLY A 198 11.89 5.34 6.65
C GLY A 198 10.47 4.77 6.53
N VAL A 199 9.58 5.41 5.77
CA VAL A 199 8.23 4.91 5.51
C VAL A 199 7.77 5.28 4.11
N ASN A 200 7.05 4.38 3.42
CA ASN A 200 6.77 4.61 1.99
C ASN A 200 5.52 3.92 1.42
N ARG A 201 4.49 3.66 2.22
CA ARG A 201 3.26 3.06 1.70
C ARG A 201 2.13 4.08 1.53
N ARG A 202 0.96 3.78 2.03
CA ARG A 202 -0.27 4.55 1.83
C ARG A 202 -0.28 5.82 2.66
N ILE A 203 -0.69 6.93 2.07
CA ILE A 203 -0.91 8.24 2.70
C ILE A 203 -2.41 8.46 2.90
N VAL A 204 -2.82 8.80 4.12
CA VAL A 204 -4.21 9.06 4.46
C VAL A 204 -4.33 10.34 5.26
N PHE A 205 -5.04 11.33 4.75
CA PHE A 205 -5.35 12.55 5.49
C PHE A 205 -6.47 12.30 6.50
N ALA A 206 -6.26 12.75 7.73
CA ALA A 206 -7.26 12.70 8.79
C ALA A 206 -8.08 13.99 8.85
N PRO A 207 -9.32 13.93 9.37
CA PRO A 207 -10.18 15.11 9.50
C PRO A 207 -9.62 16.21 10.42
N ASP A 208 -8.71 15.88 11.34
CA ASP A 208 -8.02 16.81 12.23
C ASP A 208 -6.89 17.59 11.57
N GLY A 209 -6.61 17.33 10.29
CA GLY A 209 -5.56 17.97 9.50
C GLY A 209 -4.19 17.27 9.57
N THR A 210 -4.07 16.18 10.31
CA THR A 210 -2.88 15.33 10.29
C THR A 210 -2.91 14.35 9.12
N MET A 211 -1.86 13.59 8.91
CA MET A 211 -1.82 12.50 7.95
C MET A 211 -1.16 11.27 8.55
N PHE A 212 -1.68 10.11 8.19
CA PHE A 212 -1.11 8.81 8.48
C PHE A 212 -0.35 8.29 7.27
N ILE A 213 0.77 7.63 7.52
CA ILE A 213 1.52 6.91 6.50
C ILE A 213 1.79 5.49 7.00
N THR A 214 1.55 4.49 6.17
CA THR A 214 1.81 3.10 6.52
C THR A 214 3.20 2.69 6.05
N GLY A 215 3.87 1.84 6.82
CA GLY A 215 5.21 1.31 6.53
C GLY A 215 5.28 -0.19 6.72
N ALA A 216 5.88 -0.89 5.75
CA ALA A 216 5.97 -2.34 5.73
C ALA A 216 7.17 -2.87 6.51
N ASP A 217 7.06 -4.09 7.07
CA ASP A 217 8.18 -4.88 7.63
C ASP A 217 8.67 -5.90 6.59
N ARG A 218 9.16 -5.41 5.44
CA ARG A 218 9.53 -6.29 4.34
C ARG A 218 10.81 -7.08 4.55
N PHE A 219 11.77 -6.55 5.32
CA PHE A 219 13.15 -7.05 5.29
C PHE A 219 13.44 -8.11 6.35
N ARG A 220 12.77 -8.08 7.48
CA ARG A 220 13.05 -9.00 8.58
C ARG A 220 12.39 -10.37 8.41
N PHE A 221 11.28 -10.44 7.67
CA PHE A 221 10.59 -11.71 7.39
C PHE A 221 11.46 -12.72 6.63
N TYR A 222 12.41 -12.23 5.83
CA TYR A 222 13.28 -13.05 4.99
C TYR A 222 14.65 -13.34 5.62
N GLU A 223 14.91 -12.93 6.86
CA GLU A 223 16.16 -13.24 7.53
C GLU A 223 16.26 -14.73 7.84
N PRO A 224 17.28 -15.47 7.34
CA PRO A 224 17.54 -16.84 7.78
C PRO A 224 17.83 -16.87 9.28
N GLY A 225 17.12 -17.73 10.02
CA GLY A 225 17.23 -17.79 11.48
C GLY A 225 16.38 -16.77 12.23
N TYR A 226 15.59 -15.97 11.53
CA TYR A 226 14.60 -15.11 12.13
C TYR A 226 13.48 -16.01 12.72
N ASP A 227 13.43 -16.08 14.03
CA ASP A 227 12.47 -16.93 14.78
C ASP A 227 11.23 -16.16 15.24
N GLY A 228 11.16 -14.85 14.92
CA GLY A 228 10.05 -13.99 15.34
C GLY A 228 10.10 -13.60 16.82
N THR A 229 11.12 -13.99 17.58
CA THR A 229 11.17 -13.74 19.03
C THR A 229 11.72 -12.37 19.40
N ASN A 230 12.35 -11.65 18.48
CA ASN A 230 13.13 -10.44 18.76
C ASN A 230 12.43 -9.12 18.38
N HIS A 231 11.11 -9.12 18.18
CA HIS A 231 10.35 -7.90 17.90
C HIS A 231 9.53 -7.41 19.09
N GLU A 232 10.13 -7.41 20.25
CA GLU A 232 9.56 -6.56 21.30
C GLU A 232 9.84 -5.11 20.98
N ILE A 233 8.93 -4.22 21.36
CA ILE A 233 9.10 -2.75 21.25
C ILE A 233 10.41 -2.24 21.86
N THR A 234 11.04 -3.06 22.68
CA THR A 234 12.30 -2.85 23.36
C THR A 234 13.55 -3.13 22.52
N ASP A 235 13.43 -3.75 21.34
CA ASP A 235 14.59 -3.93 20.45
C ASP A 235 15.04 -2.56 19.91
N PRO A 236 16.27 -2.08 20.24
CA PRO A 236 16.77 -0.77 19.85
C PRO A 236 16.77 -0.55 18.31
N ASP A 237 16.91 -1.63 17.53
CA ASP A 237 16.92 -1.53 16.07
C ASP A 237 15.50 -1.30 15.51
N ILE A 238 14.46 -1.83 16.17
CA ILE A 238 13.05 -1.59 15.81
C ILE A 238 12.62 -0.19 16.21
N LEU A 239 13.12 0.31 17.33
CA LEU A 239 12.71 1.61 17.89
C LEU A 239 13.24 2.79 17.08
N ARG A 240 14.27 2.58 16.27
CA ARG A 240 14.94 3.61 15.46
C ARG A 240 14.52 3.66 14.00
N ASN A 241 13.51 2.90 13.60
CA ASN A 241 12.97 2.90 12.24
C ASN A 241 11.45 2.76 12.24
N PHE A 242 10.82 2.99 11.11
CA PHE A 242 9.36 2.88 10.95
C PHE A 242 8.92 1.55 10.34
N THR A 243 9.75 0.52 10.37
CA THR A 243 9.44 -0.81 9.87
C THR A 243 8.21 -1.39 10.58
N GLY A 244 7.21 -1.83 9.81
CA GLY A 244 5.98 -2.40 10.35
C GLY A 244 5.17 -1.44 11.22
N ARG A 245 5.05 -0.16 10.80
CA ARG A 245 4.39 0.88 11.58
C ARG A 245 3.34 1.64 10.79
N VAL A 246 2.43 2.23 11.53
CA VAL A 246 1.67 3.39 11.07
C VAL A 246 2.24 4.60 11.77
N VAL A 247 2.65 5.61 11.00
CA VAL A 247 3.13 6.89 11.53
C VAL A 247 2.09 7.96 11.34
N ARG A 248 2.10 8.99 12.22
CA ARG A 248 1.22 10.16 12.14
C ARG A 248 2.05 11.42 12.25
N ILE A 249 1.91 12.28 11.25
CA ILE A 249 2.58 13.59 11.18
C ILE A 249 1.60 14.68 10.73
N ASN A 250 1.95 15.92 10.96
CA ASN A 250 1.28 17.07 10.36
C ASN A 250 1.64 17.16 8.87
N ARG A 251 0.84 17.89 8.08
CA ARG A 251 1.06 18.08 6.63
C ARG A 251 2.38 18.78 6.27
N ASP A 252 3.03 19.43 7.23
CA ASP A 252 4.34 20.06 7.08
C ASP A 252 5.52 19.18 7.54
N GLY A 253 5.24 17.95 8.00
CA GLY A 253 6.21 17.00 8.51
C GLY A 253 6.47 17.12 10.01
N SER A 254 5.93 18.11 10.70
CA SER A 254 6.06 18.25 12.15
C SER A 254 5.24 17.17 12.90
N ILE A 255 5.63 16.93 14.15
CA ILE A 255 5.04 15.88 14.98
C ILE A 255 3.80 16.42 15.69
N PRO A 256 2.63 15.75 15.59
CA PRO A 256 1.44 16.09 16.38
C PRO A 256 1.69 15.97 17.88
N LYS A 257 1.19 16.95 18.65
CA LYS A 257 1.43 17.03 20.10
C LYS A 257 0.70 15.94 20.91
N ASP A 258 -0.18 15.20 20.31
CA ASP A 258 -0.98 14.11 20.88
C ASP A 258 -0.63 12.73 20.32
N ASN A 259 0.55 12.58 19.72
CA ASN A 259 1.05 11.27 19.32
C ASN A 259 1.32 10.40 20.56
N PRO A 260 1.08 9.07 20.47
CA PRO A 260 1.04 8.21 21.66
C PRO A 260 2.41 7.95 22.32
N PHE A 261 3.53 8.22 21.62
CA PHE A 261 4.87 7.86 22.09
C PHE A 261 5.79 9.06 22.35
N LEU A 262 5.24 10.27 22.51
CA LEU A 262 6.04 11.49 22.72
C LEU A 262 6.94 11.44 23.95
N ASP A 263 6.47 10.79 25.01
CA ASP A 263 7.20 10.69 26.29
C ASP A 263 8.06 9.42 26.38
N GLN A 264 8.21 8.67 25.28
CA GLN A 264 9.00 7.44 25.22
C GLN A 264 10.28 7.65 24.41
N PRO A 265 11.43 7.92 25.05
CA PRO A 265 12.67 8.31 24.36
C PRO A 265 13.27 7.21 23.47
N THR A 266 12.77 5.98 23.60
CA THR A 266 13.22 4.82 22.83
C THR A 266 12.35 4.55 21.59
N VAL A 267 11.23 5.26 21.40
CA VAL A 267 10.33 5.12 20.25
C VAL A 267 10.33 6.41 19.44
N LEU A 268 10.35 6.29 18.11
CA LEU A 268 10.22 7.46 17.25
C LEU A 268 8.86 8.15 17.48
N PRO A 269 8.83 9.45 17.77
CA PRO A 269 7.62 10.15 18.20
C PRO A 269 6.54 10.26 17.11
N GLU A 270 6.89 10.03 15.86
CA GLU A 270 5.93 9.93 14.73
C GLU A 270 5.13 8.62 14.76
N THR A 271 5.60 7.61 15.50
CA THR A 271 4.92 6.30 15.58
C THR A 271 3.51 6.46 16.16
N TYR A 272 2.51 5.89 15.47
CA TYR A 272 1.12 5.87 15.94
C TYR A 272 0.68 4.46 16.37
N SER A 273 1.06 3.44 15.60
CA SER A 273 0.90 2.03 15.95
C SER A 273 2.05 1.20 15.37
N TYR A 274 2.20 -0.04 15.83
CA TYR A 274 3.29 -0.94 15.44
C TYR A 274 2.85 -2.40 15.41
N GLY A 275 3.76 -3.27 14.97
CA GLY A 275 3.46 -4.70 14.85
C GLY A 275 2.66 -5.03 13.59
N HIS A 276 2.86 -4.26 12.52
CA HIS A 276 2.29 -4.50 11.20
C HIS A 276 3.28 -5.23 10.30
N ARG A 277 2.78 -6.03 9.37
CA ARG A 277 3.63 -6.72 8.40
C ARG A 277 3.81 -5.94 7.10
N ASP A 278 2.76 -5.75 6.32
CA ASP A 278 2.81 -5.07 5.00
C ASP A 278 1.49 -4.36 4.72
N PRO A 279 1.25 -3.21 5.34
CA PRO A 279 0.00 -2.46 5.23
C PRO A 279 -0.05 -1.69 3.90
N GLU A 280 -0.67 -2.27 2.89
CA GLU A 280 -0.79 -1.75 1.52
C GLU A 280 -2.04 -0.88 1.32
N GLY A 281 -3.06 -1.02 2.16
CA GLY A 281 -4.30 -0.25 2.10
C GLY A 281 -4.62 0.47 3.40
N ALA A 282 -5.06 1.74 3.30
CA ALA A 282 -5.52 2.49 4.46
C ALA A 282 -6.59 3.52 4.07
N ALA A 283 -7.58 3.70 4.92
CA ALA A 283 -8.61 4.72 4.76
C ALA A 283 -9.22 5.13 6.11
N ILE A 284 -9.68 6.38 6.22
CA ILE A 284 -10.52 6.81 7.34
C ILE A 284 -11.95 6.35 7.09
N ASN A 285 -12.54 5.67 8.06
CA ASN A 285 -13.98 5.40 8.04
C ASN A 285 -14.74 6.72 8.19
N PRO A 286 -15.53 7.14 7.19
CA PRO A 286 -16.14 8.46 7.18
C PRO A 286 -17.23 8.63 8.26
N THR A 287 -17.74 7.52 8.81
CA THR A 287 -18.78 7.54 9.86
C THR A 287 -18.18 7.66 11.26
N THR A 288 -17.03 6.99 11.49
CA THR A 288 -16.45 6.89 12.83
C THR A 288 -15.20 7.72 13.03
N GLY A 289 -14.57 8.21 11.94
CA GLY A 289 -13.28 8.90 11.95
C GLY A 289 -12.08 7.98 12.25
N LYS A 290 -12.28 6.67 12.43
CA LYS A 290 -11.21 5.72 12.74
C LYS A 290 -10.40 5.39 11.49
N LEU A 291 -9.10 5.25 11.65
CA LEU A 291 -8.22 4.72 10.60
C LEU A 291 -8.38 3.21 10.51
N TRP A 292 -8.66 2.72 9.32
CA TRP A 292 -8.65 1.31 8.97
C TRP A 292 -7.45 1.02 8.09
N VAL A 293 -6.72 -0.03 8.40
CA VAL A 293 -5.54 -0.49 7.65
C VAL A 293 -5.75 -1.92 7.21
N ILE A 294 -5.36 -2.20 5.97
CA ILE A 294 -5.44 -3.53 5.40
C ILE A 294 -4.05 -3.96 4.99
N GLU A 295 -3.65 -5.15 5.43
CA GLU A 295 -2.28 -5.62 5.28
C GLU A 295 -2.18 -7.05 4.80
N HIS A 296 -1.05 -7.35 4.14
CA HIS A 296 -0.73 -8.69 3.67
C HIS A 296 -0.24 -9.57 4.81
N GLY A 297 -0.85 -10.75 4.95
CA GLY A 297 -0.21 -11.89 5.57
C GLY A 297 0.87 -12.50 4.66
N PRO A 298 1.72 -13.40 5.17
CA PRO A 298 2.76 -14.02 4.32
C PRO A 298 2.21 -15.13 3.41
N LEU A 299 1.61 -16.15 3.95
CA LEU A 299 0.96 -17.27 3.26
C LEU A 299 -0.37 -17.51 3.97
N GLY A 300 -1.43 -16.82 3.56
CA GLY A 300 -2.67 -16.64 4.30
C GLY A 300 -2.57 -15.54 5.34
N GLY A 301 -3.71 -15.15 5.92
CA GLY A 301 -3.77 -14.21 7.02
C GLY A 301 -3.62 -12.75 6.63
N ASP A 302 -4.09 -12.36 5.46
CA ASP A 302 -4.31 -10.95 5.14
C ASP A 302 -5.36 -10.38 6.09
N GLU A 303 -5.17 -9.14 6.58
CA GLU A 303 -5.93 -8.61 7.71
C GLU A 303 -6.60 -7.26 7.42
N VAL A 304 -7.72 -7.03 8.12
CA VAL A 304 -8.37 -5.72 8.26
C VAL A 304 -8.24 -5.28 9.72
N ASN A 305 -7.53 -4.21 9.95
CA ASN A 305 -7.23 -3.66 11.26
C ASN A 305 -7.86 -2.28 11.48
N ILE A 306 -8.45 -2.04 12.65
CA ILE A 306 -8.85 -0.69 13.10
C ILE A 306 -7.75 -0.16 14.00
N ILE A 307 -7.12 0.93 13.60
CA ILE A 307 -5.91 1.43 14.24
C ILE A 307 -6.23 2.24 15.49
N LYS A 308 -5.57 1.86 16.59
CA LYS A 308 -5.60 2.55 17.87
C LYS A 308 -4.28 3.26 18.13
N PRO A 309 -4.28 4.45 18.76
CA PRO A 309 -3.04 5.09 19.18
C PRO A 309 -2.28 4.18 20.18
N GLY A 310 -1.00 3.96 19.90
CA GLY A 310 -0.14 3.09 20.72
C GLY A 310 -0.38 1.58 20.54
N GLY A 311 -1.30 1.16 19.67
CA GLY A 311 -1.67 -0.24 19.50
C GLY A 311 -0.54 -1.10 18.92
N ASN A 312 -0.40 -2.33 19.45
CA ASN A 312 0.48 -3.38 18.94
C ASN A 312 -0.35 -4.42 18.18
N TYR A 313 -0.10 -4.59 16.87
CA TYR A 313 -0.83 -5.52 16.00
C TYR A 313 -0.17 -6.90 15.87
N GLY A 314 0.88 -7.14 16.66
CA GLY A 314 1.39 -8.47 16.98
C GLY A 314 2.44 -9.02 16.01
N TRP A 315 2.57 -8.53 14.78
CA TRP A 315 3.60 -9.00 13.87
C TRP A 315 4.99 -8.71 14.45
N PRO A 316 5.93 -9.67 14.37
CA PRO A 316 5.82 -11.01 13.77
C PRO A 316 5.52 -12.12 14.79
N ASN A 317 5.21 -11.80 16.03
CA ASN A 317 4.94 -12.80 17.08
C ASN A 317 3.55 -13.43 16.95
N VAL A 318 2.63 -12.73 16.29
CA VAL A 318 1.24 -13.13 16.05
C VAL A 318 0.94 -12.99 14.56
N SER A 319 0.33 -13.98 13.95
CA SER A 319 -0.11 -13.95 12.56
C SER A 319 -1.15 -15.02 12.27
N TYR A 320 -2.10 -14.73 11.42
CA TYR A 320 -3.03 -15.70 10.84
C TYR A 320 -2.45 -16.42 9.61
N GLY A 321 -1.22 -16.06 9.18
CA GLY A 321 -0.51 -16.67 8.07
C GLY A 321 0.59 -17.65 8.49
N ARG A 322 1.35 -18.11 7.49
CA ARG A 322 2.50 -19.01 7.64
C ARG A 322 3.70 -18.47 6.88
N ARG A 323 4.88 -19.00 7.12
CA ARG A 323 6.06 -18.78 6.26
C ARG A 323 5.81 -19.36 4.87
N TYR A 324 6.48 -18.85 3.85
CA TYR A 324 6.34 -19.35 2.47
C TYR A 324 6.84 -20.79 2.25
N ASN A 325 7.56 -21.35 3.21
CA ASN A 325 7.90 -22.78 3.24
C ASN A 325 6.85 -23.64 3.99
N GLY A 326 5.80 -23.02 4.55
CA GLY A 326 4.73 -23.67 5.29
C GLY A 326 4.93 -23.73 6.80
N ASP A 327 6.08 -23.32 7.32
CA ASP A 327 6.34 -23.31 8.76
C ASP A 327 5.47 -22.28 9.50
N PRO A 328 5.16 -22.52 10.78
CA PRO A 328 4.50 -21.54 11.62
C PRO A 328 5.33 -20.24 11.75
N ILE A 329 4.66 -19.09 11.79
CA ILE A 329 5.29 -17.81 12.14
C ILE A 329 5.76 -17.88 13.61
N ALA A 330 6.90 -17.26 13.91
CA ALA A 330 7.54 -17.27 15.24
C ALA A 330 7.72 -18.68 15.87
N GLY A 331 7.75 -19.74 15.03
CA GLY A 331 7.85 -21.12 15.50
C GLY A 331 6.62 -21.66 16.24
N THR A 332 5.69 -20.81 16.68
CA THR A 332 4.51 -21.16 17.48
C THR A 332 3.23 -21.19 16.67
N GLY A 333 3.12 -20.37 15.59
CA GLY A 333 1.89 -20.16 14.85
C GLY A 333 0.78 -19.51 15.70
N ALA A 334 1.16 -18.70 16.69
CA ALA A 334 0.19 -18.00 17.53
C ALA A 334 -0.63 -16.99 16.72
N THR A 335 -1.94 -16.99 16.94
CA THR A 335 -2.88 -16.02 16.33
C THR A 335 -3.33 -14.96 17.33
N ALA A 336 -2.90 -15.03 18.58
CA ALA A 336 -3.18 -14.06 19.65
C ALA A 336 -2.06 -14.08 20.70
N LYS A 337 -1.79 -12.91 21.27
CA LYS A 337 -0.88 -12.73 22.41
C LYS A 337 -1.43 -11.60 23.28
N GLU A 338 -1.26 -11.71 24.60
CA GLU A 338 -1.63 -10.63 25.51
C GLU A 338 -0.91 -9.33 25.15
N GLY A 339 -1.64 -8.21 25.17
CA GLY A 339 -1.13 -6.90 24.77
C GLY A 339 -1.08 -6.67 23.27
N THR A 340 -1.63 -7.58 22.45
CA THR A 340 -1.79 -7.36 21.01
C THR A 340 -3.24 -7.14 20.61
N GLU A 341 -3.45 -6.27 19.62
CA GLU A 341 -4.74 -6.04 18.98
C GLU A 341 -5.06 -7.17 18.00
N GLN A 342 -6.35 -7.47 17.87
CA GLN A 342 -6.81 -8.47 16.91
C GLN A 342 -7.38 -7.77 15.66
N PRO A 343 -7.12 -8.30 14.45
CA PRO A 343 -7.81 -7.84 13.26
C PRO A 343 -9.33 -8.06 13.41
N ILE A 344 -10.11 -7.14 12.86
CA ILE A 344 -11.58 -7.30 12.84
C ILE A 344 -12.01 -8.36 11.83
N TYR A 345 -11.15 -8.61 10.82
CA TYR A 345 -11.37 -9.60 9.78
C TYR A 345 -10.04 -10.08 9.21
N PHE A 346 -9.95 -11.34 8.79
CA PHE A 346 -8.82 -11.86 8.04
C PHE A 346 -9.26 -12.81 6.92
N TRP A 347 -8.41 -12.93 5.91
CA TRP A 347 -8.62 -13.89 4.81
C TRP A 347 -7.65 -15.05 4.88
N TYR A 348 -8.19 -16.25 4.61
CA TYR A 348 -7.40 -17.45 4.43
C TYR A 348 -8.10 -18.36 3.40
N PRO A 349 -7.51 -18.60 2.21
CA PRO A 349 -6.19 -18.13 1.74
C PRO A 349 -6.15 -16.60 1.48
N ASP A 350 -4.95 -16.12 1.09
CA ASP A 350 -4.68 -14.73 0.77
C ASP A 350 -5.55 -14.17 -0.36
N ILE A 351 -5.80 -12.88 -0.27
CA ILE A 351 -6.34 -12.08 -1.38
C ILE A 351 -5.30 -11.10 -1.95
N ALA A 352 -4.18 -10.89 -1.25
CA ALA A 352 -3.19 -9.84 -1.46
C ALA A 352 -3.87 -8.47 -1.61
N PRO A 353 -4.42 -7.90 -0.51
CA PRO A 353 -5.16 -6.65 -0.54
C PRO A 353 -4.25 -5.45 -0.84
N CYS A 354 -4.78 -4.43 -1.51
CA CYS A 354 -4.03 -3.20 -1.75
C CYS A 354 -4.93 -1.96 -1.50
N GLY A 355 -5.33 -1.23 -2.54
CA GLY A 355 -6.19 -0.06 -2.35
C GLY A 355 -7.49 -0.37 -1.62
N VAL A 356 -7.99 0.59 -0.83
CA VAL A 356 -9.25 0.46 -0.10
C VAL A 356 -10.09 1.72 -0.22
N LEU A 357 -11.40 1.55 -0.13
CA LEU A 357 -12.38 2.61 -0.28
C LEU A 357 -13.60 2.36 0.60
N PHE A 358 -13.93 3.28 1.51
CA PHE A 358 -15.29 3.40 2.05
C PHE A 358 -16.15 4.13 1.03
N TYR A 359 -17.14 3.44 0.48
CA TYR A 359 -18.00 4.05 -0.54
C TYR A 359 -19.03 5.00 0.10
N THR A 360 -19.03 6.24 -0.38
CA THR A 360 -19.94 7.31 0.10
C THR A 360 -20.82 7.91 -1.01
N GLY A 361 -20.63 7.45 -2.25
CA GLY A 361 -21.29 8.00 -3.43
C GLY A 361 -22.79 7.65 -3.49
N GLU A 362 -23.50 8.38 -4.35
CA GLU A 362 -24.94 8.21 -4.56
C GLU A 362 -25.27 7.33 -5.79
N LEU A 363 -24.27 7.00 -6.64
CA LEU A 363 -24.54 6.18 -7.83
C LEU A 363 -24.91 4.73 -7.49
N PHE A 364 -24.40 4.22 -6.36
CA PHE A 364 -24.71 2.89 -5.85
C PHE A 364 -25.22 2.99 -4.42
N PRO A 365 -26.48 3.39 -4.18
CA PRO A 365 -26.99 3.59 -2.83
C PRO A 365 -26.85 2.36 -1.91
N GLU A 366 -26.94 1.16 -2.48
CA GLU A 366 -26.80 -0.11 -1.76
C GLU A 366 -25.37 -0.39 -1.29
N TRP A 367 -24.37 0.32 -1.84
CA TRP A 367 -22.96 0.20 -1.47
C TRP A 367 -22.51 1.24 -0.45
N LYS A 368 -23.36 2.22 -0.14
CA LYS A 368 -23.01 3.30 0.78
C LYS A 368 -22.64 2.75 2.17
N GLY A 369 -21.48 3.16 2.68
CA GLY A 369 -20.92 2.67 3.94
C GLY A 369 -20.20 1.31 3.85
N ASN A 370 -20.21 0.63 2.69
CA ASN A 370 -19.44 -0.59 2.52
C ASN A 370 -17.96 -0.27 2.29
N LEU A 371 -17.08 -1.20 2.70
CA LEU A 371 -15.66 -1.14 2.43
C LEU A 371 -15.34 -1.97 1.18
N PHE A 372 -14.68 -1.36 0.22
CA PHE A 372 -14.16 -2.03 -0.96
C PHE A 372 -12.65 -2.23 -0.82
N VAL A 373 -12.18 -3.44 -1.16
CA VAL A 373 -10.78 -3.84 -1.08
C VAL A 373 -10.34 -4.34 -2.44
N ALA A 374 -9.28 -3.77 -2.97
CA ALA A 374 -8.64 -4.23 -4.20
C ALA A 374 -7.83 -5.49 -3.90
N GLY A 375 -8.20 -6.64 -4.49
CA GLY A 375 -7.54 -7.93 -4.31
C GLY A 375 -6.66 -8.28 -5.51
N MET A 376 -5.34 -8.29 -5.29
CA MET A 376 -4.40 -8.62 -6.37
C MET A 376 -4.32 -10.12 -6.63
N TYR A 377 -4.14 -10.93 -5.58
CA TYR A 377 -4.08 -12.38 -5.72
C TYR A 377 -5.47 -12.97 -5.99
N ALA A 378 -6.48 -12.48 -5.27
CA ALA A 378 -7.88 -12.86 -5.52
C ALA A 378 -8.40 -12.44 -6.90
N ARG A 379 -7.73 -11.50 -7.60
CA ARG A 379 -8.13 -10.93 -8.89
C ARG A 379 -9.59 -10.49 -8.89
N SER A 380 -9.98 -9.81 -7.83
CA SER A 380 -11.36 -9.40 -7.56
C SER A 380 -11.39 -8.08 -6.83
N LEU A 381 -12.47 -7.34 -6.99
CA LEU A 381 -12.83 -6.26 -6.08
C LEU A 381 -13.68 -6.88 -4.97
N ILE A 382 -13.21 -6.84 -3.74
CA ILE A 382 -13.90 -7.40 -2.58
C ILE A 382 -14.77 -6.31 -1.97
N ARG A 383 -16.07 -6.56 -1.80
CA ARG A 383 -17.00 -5.72 -1.06
C ARG A 383 -17.29 -6.33 0.30
N LEU A 384 -16.96 -5.62 1.36
CA LEU A 384 -17.29 -5.96 2.73
C LEU A 384 -18.50 -5.12 3.18
N VAL A 385 -19.56 -5.78 3.59
CA VAL A 385 -20.72 -5.15 4.22
C VAL A 385 -20.44 -5.05 5.72
N LEU A 386 -20.63 -3.86 6.27
CA LEU A 386 -20.29 -3.56 7.65
C LEU A 386 -21.53 -3.35 8.51
N ASP A 387 -21.47 -3.77 9.78
CA ASP A 387 -22.35 -3.40 10.86
C ASP A 387 -21.51 -2.81 12.00
N GLY A 388 -21.41 -1.48 12.04
CA GLY A 388 -20.43 -0.78 12.85
C GLY A 388 -18.99 -1.14 12.46
N ASP A 389 -18.24 -1.66 13.40
CA ASP A 389 -16.85 -2.11 13.20
C ASP A 389 -16.75 -3.61 12.79
N ARG A 390 -17.87 -4.29 12.51
CA ARG A 390 -17.89 -5.72 12.15
C ARG A 390 -18.13 -5.93 10.67
N VAL A 391 -17.41 -6.89 10.08
CA VAL A 391 -17.73 -7.42 8.75
C VAL A 391 -18.86 -8.45 8.90
N VAL A 392 -19.97 -8.22 8.23
CA VAL A 392 -21.16 -9.10 8.30
C VAL A 392 -21.43 -9.85 7.01
N ALA A 393 -20.87 -9.40 5.89
CA ALA A 393 -20.91 -10.13 4.63
C ALA A 393 -19.74 -9.77 3.72
N GLU A 394 -19.34 -10.70 2.83
CA GLU A 394 -18.34 -10.51 1.79
C GLU A 394 -18.91 -10.87 0.43
N GLU A 395 -18.60 -10.05 -0.58
CA GLU A 395 -18.90 -10.31 -1.98
C GLU A 395 -17.67 -10.04 -2.84
N ARG A 396 -17.35 -10.97 -3.75
CA ARG A 396 -16.25 -10.83 -4.70
C ARG A 396 -16.79 -10.43 -6.06
N LEU A 397 -16.45 -9.23 -6.51
CA LEU A 397 -16.87 -8.65 -7.78
C LEU A 397 -15.71 -8.71 -8.78
N LEU A 398 -16.04 -8.71 -10.09
CA LEU A 398 -15.09 -8.63 -11.19
C LEU A 398 -14.10 -9.80 -11.30
N HIS A 399 -14.39 -10.93 -10.70
CA HIS A 399 -13.53 -12.11 -10.79
C HIS A 399 -13.37 -12.62 -12.24
N ASP A 400 -14.38 -12.43 -13.06
CA ASP A 400 -14.41 -12.76 -14.49
C ASP A 400 -13.40 -11.94 -15.32
N LEU A 401 -13.02 -10.74 -14.88
CA LEU A 401 -11.98 -9.95 -15.53
C LEU A 401 -10.59 -10.56 -15.37
N ASN A 402 -10.40 -11.43 -14.39
CA ASN A 402 -9.13 -12.10 -14.10
C ASN A 402 -7.93 -11.13 -13.99
N GLN A 403 -8.15 -9.94 -13.41
CA GLN A 403 -7.17 -8.86 -13.28
C GLN A 403 -6.70 -8.70 -11.84
N ARG A 404 -5.41 -8.48 -11.65
CA ARG A 404 -4.87 -8.04 -10.36
C ARG A 404 -5.28 -6.59 -10.15
N ILE A 405 -6.20 -6.35 -9.21
CA ILE A 405 -6.68 -5.00 -8.90
C ILE A 405 -5.75 -4.39 -7.85
N ARG A 406 -5.13 -3.25 -8.21
CA ARG A 406 -4.12 -2.59 -7.38
C ARG A 406 -4.69 -1.47 -6.52
N ASP A 407 -5.56 -0.64 -7.06
CA ASP A 407 -6.14 0.47 -6.32
C ASP A 407 -7.63 0.62 -6.62
N VAL A 408 -8.37 1.16 -5.66
CA VAL A 408 -9.79 1.46 -5.77
C VAL A 408 -10.07 2.85 -5.21
N ARG A 409 -10.73 3.70 -5.99
CA ARG A 409 -11.10 5.06 -5.59
C ARG A 409 -12.51 5.39 -6.02
N GLN A 410 -13.15 6.31 -5.31
CA GLN A 410 -14.40 6.93 -5.71
C GLN A 410 -14.11 8.21 -6.48
N GLY A 411 -14.67 8.33 -7.67
CA GLY A 411 -14.65 9.57 -8.44
C GLY A 411 -15.59 10.63 -7.88
N PRO A 412 -15.39 11.91 -8.25
CA PRO A 412 -16.22 13.00 -7.76
C PRO A 412 -17.71 12.86 -8.11
N GLU A 413 -18.04 12.13 -9.17
CA GLU A 413 -19.40 11.83 -9.60
C GLU A 413 -20.00 10.59 -8.92
N GLY A 414 -19.23 9.91 -8.02
CA GLY A 414 -19.68 8.71 -7.29
C GLY A 414 -19.41 7.38 -7.99
N ALA A 415 -18.81 7.35 -9.18
CA ALA A 415 -18.36 6.11 -9.80
C ALA A 415 -17.16 5.51 -9.06
N ILE A 416 -16.95 4.20 -9.18
CA ILE A 416 -15.76 3.54 -8.66
C ILE A 416 -14.73 3.40 -9.78
N TYR A 417 -13.48 3.74 -9.45
CA TYR A 417 -12.33 3.63 -10.35
C TYR A 417 -11.34 2.63 -9.83
N LEU A 418 -10.78 1.83 -10.73
CA LEU A 418 -9.82 0.79 -10.39
C LEU A 418 -8.57 0.92 -11.25
N LEU A 419 -7.41 0.75 -10.63
CA LEU A 419 -6.16 0.49 -11.33
C LEU A 419 -5.86 -1.00 -11.30
N THR A 420 -5.37 -1.53 -12.44
CA THR A 420 -4.93 -2.92 -12.54
C THR A 420 -3.44 -3.00 -12.83
N ASP A 421 -2.77 -4.09 -12.38
CA ASP A 421 -1.33 -4.27 -12.57
C ASP A 421 -0.90 -4.32 -14.06
N ASP A 422 -1.82 -4.68 -14.96
CA ASP A 422 -1.60 -4.68 -16.42
C ASP A 422 -1.81 -3.29 -17.08
N GLY A 423 -1.95 -2.23 -16.28
CA GLY A 423 -1.94 -0.85 -16.76
C GLY A 423 -3.28 -0.27 -17.17
N LYS A 424 -4.40 -0.83 -16.70
CA LYS A 424 -5.73 -0.29 -17.00
C LYS A 424 -6.23 0.64 -15.91
N LEU A 425 -6.93 1.67 -16.33
CA LEU A 425 -7.89 2.43 -15.53
C LEU A 425 -9.30 1.99 -15.93
N LEU A 426 -10.00 1.38 -15.00
CA LEU A 426 -11.38 0.94 -15.17
C LEU A 426 -12.33 1.86 -14.42
N ARG A 427 -13.55 2.02 -14.92
CA ARG A 427 -14.63 2.77 -14.30
C ARG A 427 -15.87 1.89 -14.17
N LEU A 428 -16.45 1.87 -12.97
CA LEU A 428 -17.70 1.16 -12.68
C LEU A 428 -18.83 2.18 -12.53
N THR A 429 -19.91 1.98 -13.27
CA THR A 429 -21.15 2.77 -13.18
C THR A 429 -22.35 1.86 -13.19
N PRO A 430 -23.51 2.27 -12.63
CA PRO A 430 -24.72 1.46 -12.70
C PRO A 430 -25.09 1.11 -14.15
N LYS A 431 -25.56 -0.10 -14.34
CA LYS A 431 -26.17 -0.50 -15.63
C LYS A 431 -27.60 0.01 -15.62
N LYS A 432 -27.89 0.92 -16.53
CA LYS A 432 -29.25 1.42 -16.76
C LYS A 432 -30.14 0.31 -17.33
#